data_0f68a28dc38c19db02c56bfec3c24956
#
_entry.id   0f68a28dc38c19db02c56bfec3c24956
#
_cell.length_a   1.000
_cell.length_b   1.000
_cell.length_c   1.000
_cell.angle_alpha   90.00
_cell.angle_beta   90.00
_cell.angle_gamma   90.00
#
_symmetry.space_group_name_H-M   'P 1'
#
loop_
_entity.id
_entity.type
_entity.pdbx_description
1 polymer ?
#
loop_
_entity_poly.entity_id
_entity_poly.type
_entity_poly.pdbx_seq_one_letter_code
_entity_poly.pdbx_strand_id
1 'polypeptide(L)'
;MKTDTIAAIATGMSNSGIGIVRISGEEAFSVIDSIFRNRKGERVSLSLAQSHTVHYGYIYDGDEKVDEALVIIMKGPHSYTAEDTVEIDCHGGVLMVRRILETVLHAGARTAEPGEFTKRAFLNGRLDLSQAEAVADVIHATNEYALKSSVSQLSGSVSNKIKELRSQILYQIAFIESALDDPEHISLDGYGSQLMDALAPMIDEARKLLLSADDGRFMSEGVKTVILGKPNAGKSSLMNVLLGEERAIVTEVAGTTRDTLEEHIYLQGISLNVVDTAGIRDTGDVVEKIGVDRALKAARDADLIIYVVDGSRPLDESDREIMDFIRGRKTIVLLNKSDLDLEVGTEELEQLCGHKVIPVSAKEEQGIELLEQEIKKLFYHGDLSFNDQVYITNARHKEALEQCLESLLMVKGSVEDGMPEDFYSIDLMNAYEQLGFIIGESVDDDVVNEIFAKFCMGK
;
A
#
# COMPACT_ATOMS: atom_id res chain seq x y z
N MET A 1 -27.67 12.06 -6.97
CA MET A 1 -27.54 11.47 -5.63
C MET A 1 -28.08 12.45 -4.61
N LYS A 2 -28.88 12.03 -3.62
CA LYS A 2 -29.15 12.90 -2.45
C LYS A 2 -27.84 12.96 -1.68
N THR A 3 -27.26 14.14 -1.60
CA THR A 3 -26.07 14.42 -0.80
C THR A 3 -26.49 14.58 0.65
N ASP A 4 -26.69 13.45 1.32
CA ASP A 4 -26.95 13.46 2.76
C ASP A 4 -25.66 13.83 3.53
N THR A 5 -25.83 14.45 4.70
CA THR A 5 -24.73 14.88 5.56
C THR A 5 -24.26 13.71 6.42
N ILE A 6 -22.99 13.43 6.38
CA ILE A 6 -22.34 12.34 7.11
C ILE A 6 -21.46 12.87 8.25
N ALA A 7 -21.28 12.04 9.28
CA ALA A 7 -20.35 12.32 10.37
C ALA A 7 -19.64 11.05 10.86
N ALA A 8 -18.40 11.21 11.28
CA ALA A 8 -17.63 10.16 11.96
C ALA A 8 -16.53 10.72 12.84
N ILE A 9 -16.02 9.85 13.73
CA ILE A 9 -14.80 10.12 14.50
C ILE A 9 -13.60 9.99 13.56
N ALA A 10 -12.81 11.03 13.43
CA ALA A 10 -11.66 11.10 12.52
C ALA A 10 -10.31 10.79 13.21
N THR A 11 -10.28 10.63 14.52
CA THR A 11 -9.10 10.26 15.30
C THR A 11 -9.17 8.82 15.80
N GLY A 12 -8.03 8.26 16.21
CA GLY A 12 -7.98 6.93 16.81
C GLY A 12 -8.85 6.80 18.07
N MET A 13 -9.44 5.64 18.30
CA MET A 13 -10.32 5.35 19.44
C MET A 13 -9.51 4.97 20.69
N SER A 14 -8.65 5.88 21.14
CA SER A 14 -7.89 5.76 22.40
C SER A 14 -7.96 7.05 23.17
N ASN A 15 -7.71 7.02 24.50
CA ASN A 15 -7.65 8.24 25.30
C ASN A 15 -6.47 9.09 24.85
N SER A 16 -6.76 10.31 24.40
CA SER A 16 -5.78 11.29 23.91
C SER A 16 -6.16 12.70 24.41
N GLY A 17 -5.30 13.69 24.16
CA GLY A 17 -5.61 15.07 24.52
C GLY A 17 -6.74 15.68 23.69
N ILE A 18 -6.87 15.26 22.41
CA ILE A 18 -7.84 15.79 21.44
C ILE A 18 -8.48 14.64 20.69
N GLY A 19 -9.80 14.74 20.48
CA GLY A 19 -10.56 13.90 19.55
C GLY A 19 -11.26 14.77 18.51
N ILE A 20 -11.40 14.26 17.30
CA ILE A 20 -12.00 14.99 16.17
C ILE A 20 -13.22 14.24 15.66
N VAL A 21 -14.36 14.95 15.58
CA VAL A 21 -15.56 14.50 14.85
C VAL A 21 -15.69 15.35 13.59
N ARG A 22 -15.71 14.68 12.43
CA ARG A 22 -15.82 15.32 11.11
C ARG A 22 -17.25 15.17 10.60
N ILE A 23 -17.77 16.24 10.00
CA ILE A 23 -19.07 16.34 9.35
C ILE A 23 -18.85 16.79 7.92
N SER A 24 -19.49 16.19 6.93
CA SER A 24 -19.41 16.59 5.51
C SER A 24 -20.78 16.44 4.83
N GLY A 25 -21.12 17.39 3.98
CA GLY A 25 -22.34 17.43 3.19
C GLY A 25 -23.07 18.77 3.23
N GLU A 26 -24.16 18.88 2.47
CA GLU A 26 -24.92 20.15 2.29
C GLU A 26 -25.42 20.74 3.60
N GLU A 27 -25.80 19.91 4.58
CA GLU A 27 -26.34 20.34 5.87
C GLU A 27 -25.26 20.46 6.98
N ALA A 28 -23.97 20.32 6.65
CA ALA A 28 -22.88 20.33 7.64
C ALA A 28 -22.90 21.60 8.52
N PHE A 29 -23.21 22.74 7.91
CA PHE A 29 -23.32 24.00 8.66
C PHE A 29 -24.62 24.12 9.45
N SER A 30 -25.73 23.61 8.94
CA SER A 30 -27.00 23.58 9.68
C SER A 30 -26.86 22.72 10.94
N VAL A 31 -26.19 21.57 10.81
CA VAL A 31 -25.94 20.66 11.93
C VAL A 31 -25.10 21.37 13.00
N ILE A 32 -23.95 21.97 12.65
CA ILE A 32 -23.12 22.63 13.66
C ILE A 32 -23.78 23.87 14.26
N ASP A 33 -24.52 24.69 13.48
CA ASP A 33 -25.22 25.88 13.97
C ASP A 33 -26.27 25.51 15.02
N SER A 34 -26.85 24.32 14.98
CA SER A 34 -27.84 23.84 15.93
C SER A 34 -27.26 23.49 17.30
N ILE A 35 -26.02 22.98 17.34
CA ILE A 35 -25.37 22.43 18.55
C ILE A 35 -24.25 23.31 19.11
N PHE A 36 -23.71 24.28 18.34
CA PHE A 36 -22.62 25.13 18.78
C PHE A 36 -23.12 26.40 19.44
N ARG A 37 -22.46 26.82 20.55
CA ARG A 37 -22.61 28.10 21.17
C ARG A 37 -21.25 28.74 21.44
N ASN A 38 -21.21 30.08 21.32
CA ASN A 38 -19.98 30.84 21.58
C ASN A 38 -19.61 30.86 23.07
N ARG A 39 -18.50 31.51 23.42
CA ARG A 39 -18.01 31.63 24.80
C ARG A 39 -19.01 32.24 25.77
N LYS A 40 -20.00 33.01 25.28
CA LYS A 40 -21.03 33.62 26.09
C LYS A 40 -22.28 32.72 26.26
N GLY A 41 -22.26 31.55 25.64
CA GLY A 41 -23.40 30.63 25.60
C GLY A 41 -24.48 30.99 24.57
N GLU A 42 -24.20 31.92 23.67
CA GLU A 42 -25.13 32.37 22.64
C GLU A 42 -25.00 31.50 21.37
N ARG A 43 -26.13 31.24 20.71
CA ARG A 43 -26.14 30.63 19.38
C ARG A 43 -25.53 31.54 18.36
N VAL A 44 -24.64 31.04 17.54
CA VAL A 44 -23.94 31.76 16.46
C VAL A 44 -24.07 30.96 15.18
N SER A 45 -24.32 31.65 14.08
CA SER A 45 -24.34 31.00 12.75
C SER A 45 -22.93 30.93 12.18
N LEU A 46 -22.32 29.77 12.26
CA LEU A 46 -21.00 29.50 11.69
C LEU A 46 -21.04 29.36 10.16
N SER A 47 -22.24 29.11 9.60
CA SER A 47 -22.48 29.14 8.15
C SER A 47 -22.09 30.49 7.50
N LEU A 48 -22.16 31.59 8.25
CA LEU A 48 -21.77 32.92 7.82
C LEU A 48 -20.26 33.21 7.97
N ALA A 49 -19.54 32.34 8.69
CA ALA A 49 -18.10 32.50 8.89
C ALA A 49 -17.30 32.31 7.59
N GLN A 50 -16.09 32.86 7.55
CA GLN A 50 -15.17 32.60 6.45
C GLN A 50 -14.69 31.14 6.48
N SER A 51 -14.43 30.57 5.30
CA SER A 51 -13.82 29.27 5.17
C SER A 51 -12.41 29.25 5.80
N HIS A 52 -11.98 28.12 6.34
CA HIS A 52 -10.69 27.93 7.00
C HIS A 52 -10.50 28.81 8.24
N THR A 53 -11.57 28.94 9.02
CA THR A 53 -11.54 29.64 10.31
C THR A 53 -11.85 28.70 11.45
N VAL A 54 -11.30 29.01 12.63
CA VAL A 54 -11.46 28.23 13.86
C VAL A 54 -12.26 29.02 14.85
N HIS A 55 -13.28 28.39 15.44
CA HIS A 55 -14.21 29.01 16.38
C HIS A 55 -14.18 28.26 17.71
N TYR A 56 -13.84 28.97 18.78
CA TYR A 56 -13.86 28.42 20.13
C TYR A 56 -15.21 28.63 20.80
N GLY A 57 -15.74 27.55 21.38
CA GLY A 57 -17.03 27.60 22.08
C GLY A 57 -17.37 26.29 22.76
N TYR A 58 -18.66 26.00 22.81
CA TYR A 58 -19.21 24.84 23.50
C TYR A 58 -20.18 24.09 22.60
N ILE A 59 -20.15 22.77 22.70
CA ILE A 59 -21.15 21.89 22.07
C ILE A 59 -22.26 21.56 23.06
N TYR A 60 -23.49 21.62 22.59
CA TYR A 60 -24.69 21.36 23.36
C TYR A 60 -25.55 20.28 22.70
N ASP A 61 -26.13 19.39 23.51
CA ASP A 61 -27.19 18.48 23.12
C ASP A 61 -28.50 18.98 23.78
N GLY A 62 -29.35 19.66 23.02
CA GLY A 62 -30.46 20.42 23.56
C GLY A 62 -29.98 21.56 24.48
N ASP A 63 -30.29 21.47 25.76
CA ASP A 63 -29.85 22.44 26.78
C ASP A 63 -28.65 21.96 27.62
N GLU A 64 -28.22 20.70 27.40
CA GLU A 64 -27.08 20.11 28.08
C GLU A 64 -25.78 20.54 27.41
N LYS A 65 -24.87 21.14 28.21
CA LYS A 65 -23.50 21.40 27.72
C LYS A 65 -22.69 20.12 27.74
N VAL A 66 -22.26 19.67 26.55
CA VAL A 66 -21.53 18.41 26.35
C VAL A 66 -20.04 18.61 26.55
N ASP A 67 -19.43 19.56 25.82
CA ASP A 67 -17.98 19.83 25.90
C ASP A 67 -17.63 21.24 25.48
N GLU A 68 -16.41 21.60 25.76
CA GLU A 68 -15.69 22.78 25.24
C GLU A 68 -14.89 22.35 24.01
N ALA A 69 -15.03 23.03 22.88
CA ALA A 69 -14.46 22.59 21.63
C ALA A 69 -13.97 23.73 20.73
N LEU A 70 -13.08 23.39 19.81
CA LEU A 70 -12.76 24.19 18.64
C LEU A 70 -13.56 23.64 17.46
N VAL A 71 -14.13 24.52 16.66
CA VAL A 71 -14.87 24.14 15.44
C VAL A 71 -14.18 24.77 14.24
N ILE A 72 -13.78 23.93 13.30
CA ILE A 72 -13.12 24.34 12.05
C ILE A 72 -14.14 24.31 10.93
N ILE A 73 -14.21 25.39 10.16
CA ILE A 73 -15.14 25.58 9.05
C ILE A 73 -14.38 25.51 7.73
N MET A 74 -14.79 24.62 6.84
CA MET A 74 -14.24 24.46 5.50
C MET A 74 -15.38 24.40 4.47
N LYS A 75 -15.47 25.43 3.63
CA LYS A 75 -16.51 25.53 2.58
C LYS A 75 -16.06 24.84 1.30
N GLY A 76 -16.93 24.07 0.71
CA GLY A 76 -16.71 23.51 -0.60
C GLY A 76 -16.43 24.59 -1.69
N PRO A 77 -15.62 24.28 -2.70
CA PRO A 77 -14.91 23.00 -2.95
C PRO A 77 -13.57 22.85 -2.21
N HIS A 78 -13.18 23.83 -1.38
CA HIS A 78 -11.88 23.86 -0.68
C HIS A 78 -11.97 23.13 0.67
N SER A 79 -12.26 21.84 0.66
CA SER A 79 -12.33 20.93 1.82
C SER A 79 -11.79 19.56 1.47
N TYR A 80 -11.78 18.63 2.44
CA TYR A 80 -11.30 17.26 2.18
C TYR A 80 -12.18 16.51 1.15
N THR A 81 -13.49 16.63 1.26
CA THR A 81 -14.47 15.97 0.40
C THR A 81 -14.87 16.80 -0.82
N ALA A 82 -14.38 18.03 -0.93
CA ALA A 82 -14.90 19.09 -1.81
C ALA A 82 -16.34 19.52 -1.51
N GLU A 83 -16.95 19.04 -0.41
CA GLU A 83 -18.23 19.48 0.13
C GLU A 83 -18.04 20.47 1.30
N ASP A 84 -19.11 21.05 1.80
CA ASP A 84 -19.07 21.78 3.06
C ASP A 84 -18.68 20.82 4.20
N THR A 85 -17.63 21.16 4.92
CA THR A 85 -17.05 20.28 5.93
C THR A 85 -16.84 21.05 7.24
N VAL A 86 -17.14 20.40 8.36
CA VAL A 86 -16.91 20.91 9.71
C VAL A 86 -16.12 19.88 10.50
N GLU A 87 -15.10 20.32 11.24
CA GLU A 87 -14.42 19.50 12.23
C GLU A 87 -14.64 20.06 13.61
N ILE A 88 -14.98 19.19 14.56
CA ILE A 88 -15.16 19.50 15.97
C ILE A 88 -14.01 18.87 16.73
N ASP A 89 -13.06 19.70 17.18
CA ASP A 89 -11.95 19.28 18.03
C ASP A 89 -12.40 19.37 19.48
N CYS A 90 -12.65 18.25 20.11
CA CYS A 90 -13.13 18.08 21.48
C CYS A 90 -12.06 17.40 22.38
N HIS A 91 -12.34 17.23 23.67
CA HIS A 91 -11.49 16.42 24.53
C HIS A 91 -11.45 14.94 24.05
N GLY A 92 -10.25 14.37 23.97
CA GLY A 92 -9.98 13.08 23.31
C GLY A 92 -10.26 11.84 24.16
N GLY A 93 -11.10 11.93 25.20
CA GLY A 93 -11.60 10.74 25.90
C GLY A 93 -12.57 9.95 25.02
N VAL A 94 -12.42 8.63 24.93
CA VAL A 94 -13.27 7.75 24.08
C VAL A 94 -14.76 7.99 24.30
N LEU A 95 -15.19 8.16 25.54
CA LEU A 95 -16.59 8.43 25.89
C LEU A 95 -17.04 9.82 25.40
N MET A 96 -16.17 10.84 25.54
CA MET A 96 -16.47 12.20 25.11
C MET A 96 -16.63 12.29 23.61
N VAL A 97 -15.69 11.73 22.84
CA VAL A 97 -15.73 11.76 21.37
C VAL A 97 -17.00 11.06 20.85
N ARG A 98 -17.40 9.92 21.47
CA ARG A 98 -18.66 9.24 21.15
C ARG A 98 -19.88 10.13 21.45
N ARG A 99 -19.90 10.82 22.60
CA ARG A 99 -20.99 11.72 22.98
C ARG A 99 -21.12 12.89 22.01
N ILE A 100 -20.00 13.45 21.52
CA ILE A 100 -20.01 14.49 20.48
C ILE A 100 -20.57 13.93 19.17
N LEU A 101 -20.16 12.73 18.74
CA LEU A 101 -20.71 12.11 17.54
C LEU A 101 -22.24 11.89 17.68
N GLU A 102 -22.71 11.35 18.81
CA GLU A 102 -24.15 11.17 19.08
C GLU A 102 -24.89 12.50 18.99
N THR A 103 -24.35 13.58 19.55
CA THR A 103 -24.94 14.93 19.47
C THR A 103 -25.06 15.42 18.02
N VAL A 104 -24.03 15.17 17.20
CA VAL A 104 -24.03 15.50 15.76
C VAL A 104 -25.08 14.67 15.00
N LEU A 105 -25.22 13.38 15.31
CA LEU A 105 -26.23 12.51 14.70
C LEU A 105 -27.66 12.94 15.09
N HIS A 106 -27.90 13.31 16.36
CA HIS A 106 -29.18 13.88 16.80
C HIS A 106 -29.53 15.19 16.09
N ALA A 107 -28.50 15.95 15.68
CA ALA A 107 -28.67 17.21 14.95
C ALA A 107 -28.95 17.03 13.43
N GLY A 108 -28.98 15.78 12.92
CA GLY A 108 -29.44 15.47 11.56
C GLY A 108 -28.39 14.86 10.62
N ALA A 109 -27.13 14.68 11.04
CA ALA A 109 -26.18 13.89 10.27
C ALA A 109 -26.45 12.39 10.42
N ARG A 110 -26.02 11.57 9.45
CA ARG A 110 -25.91 10.12 9.62
C ARG A 110 -24.46 9.69 9.86
N THR A 111 -24.28 8.49 10.38
CA THR A 111 -22.95 7.88 10.46
C THR A 111 -22.37 7.63 9.06
N ALA A 112 -21.12 8.01 8.87
CA ALA A 112 -20.38 7.70 7.65
C ALA A 112 -20.06 6.20 7.55
N GLU A 113 -20.04 5.68 6.33
CA GLU A 113 -19.51 4.36 6.03
C GLU A 113 -17.96 4.37 6.03
N PRO A 114 -17.29 3.20 6.15
CA PRO A 114 -15.84 3.13 5.98
C PRO A 114 -15.41 3.77 4.66
N GLY A 115 -14.37 4.61 4.69
CA GLY A 115 -13.84 5.29 3.50
C GLY A 115 -14.74 6.34 2.85
N GLU A 116 -15.91 6.66 3.41
CA GLU A 116 -16.92 7.49 2.72
C GLU A 116 -16.44 8.93 2.45
N PHE A 117 -15.64 9.52 3.34
CA PHE A 117 -15.10 10.86 3.08
C PHE A 117 -14.13 10.87 1.89
N THR A 118 -13.25 9.87 1.79
CA THR A 118 -12.32 9.74 0.66
C THR A 118 -13.04 9.38 -0.62
N LYS A 119 -14.09 8.53 -0.54
CA LYS A 119 -14.97 8.22 -1.67
C LYS A 119 -15.65 9.47 -2.21
N ARG A 120 -16.16 10.36 -1.35
CA ARG A 120 -16.73 11.66 -1.76
C ARG A 120 -15.69 12.57 -2.39
N ALA A 121 -14.47 12.61 -1.83
CA ALA A 121 -13.35 13.34 -2.44
C ALA A 121 -13.04 12.85 -3.86
N PHE A 122 -13.10 11.54 -4.11
CA PHE A 122 -12.97 10.93 -5.44
C PHE A 122 -14.15 11.28 -6.35
N LEU A 123 -15.39 11.06 -5.90
CA LEU A 123 -16.60 11.34 -6.69
C LEU A 123 -16.75 12.82 -7.05
N ASN A 124 -16.27 13.71 -6.20
CA ASN A 124 -16.25 15.16 -6.42
C ASN A 124 -15.00 15.63 -7.22
N GLY A 125 -14.18 14.71 -7.72
CA GLY A 125 -13.03 15.00 -8.58
C GLY A 125 -11.83 15.68 -7.89
N ARG A 126 -11.80 15.70 -6.55
CA ARG A 126 -10.66 16.23 -5.81
C ARG A 126 -9.46 15.28 -5.84
N LEU A 127 -9.72 14.00 -5.78
CA LEU A 127 -8.74 12.92 -5.88
C LEU A 127 -9.15 12.01 -7.03
N ASP A 128 -8.18 11.42 -7.73
CA ASP A 128 -8.46 10.24 -8.56
C ASP A 128 -8.32 8.96 -7.72
N LEU A 129 -8.66 7.81 -8.33
CA LEU A 129 -8.71 6.55 -7.59
C LEU A 129 -7.34 6.13 -7.05
N SER A 130 -6.25 6.36 -7.82
CA SER A 130 -4.90 6.05 -7.37
C SER A 130 -4.47 6.90 -6.17
N GLN A 131 -4.87 8.18 -6.14
CA GLN A 131 -4.63 9.07 -5.00
C GLN A 131 -5.50 8.69 -3.80
N ALA A 132 -6.74 8.27 -4.04
CA ALA A 132 -7.63 7.80 -2.98
C ALA A 132 -7.06 6.55 -2.28
N GLU A 133 -6.60 5.55 -3.04
CA GLU A 133 -5.92 4.37 -2.48
C GLU A 133 -4.68 4.76 -1.68
N ALA A 134 -3.89 5.72 -2.15
CA ALA A 134 -2.71 6.21 -1.45
C ALA A 134 -3.03 6.83 -0.07
N VAL A 135 -4.26 7.33 0.17
CA VAL A 135 -4.68 7.78 1.52
C VAL A 135 -4.66 6.63 2.53
N ALA A 136 -5.13 5.44 2.14
CA ALA A 136 -5.07 4.26 2.99
C ALA A 136 -3.62 3.79 3.20
N ASP A 137 -2.82 3.78 2.13
CA ASP A 137 -1.42 3.38 2.18
C ASP A 137 -0.59 4.28 3.10
N VAL A 138 -0.81 5.60 3.09
CA VAL A 138 -0.17 6.55 4.02
C VAL A 138 -0.51 6.24 5.48
N ILE A 139 -1.77 5.85 5.76
CA ILE A 139 -2.23 5.53 7.12
C ILE A 139 -1.64 4.21 7.61
N HIS A 140 -1.53 3.22 6.72
CA HIS A 140 -1.07 1.88 7.05
C HIS A 140 0.44 1.68 6.81
N ALA A 141 1.15 2.71 6.35
CA ALA A 141 2.59 2.63 6.10
C ALA A 141 3.35 2.20 7.36
N THR A 142 4.09 1.12 7.27
CA THR A 142 4.83 0.52 8.39
C THR A 142 6.32 0.89 8.38
N ASN A 143 6.81 1.48 7.29
CA ASN A 143 8.20 1.89 7.14
C ASN A 143 8.32 3.21 6.35
N GLU A 144 9.50 3.84 6.42
CA GLU A 144 9.73 5.14 5.75
C GLU A 144 9.61 5.08 4.22
N TYR A 145 9.96 3.95 3.60
CA TYR A 145 9.88 3.79 2.15
C TYR A 145 8.44 3.69 1.69
N ALA A 146 7.62 2.86 2.38
CA ALA A 146 6.18 2.79 2.16
C ALA A 146 5.54 4.17 2.32
N LEU A 147 5.85 4.88 3.42
CA LEU A 147 5.31 6.21 3.68
C LEU A 147 5.68 7.21 2.57
N LYS A 148 6.94 7.27 2.16
CA LYS A 148 7.38 8.20 1.10
C LYS A 148 6.76 7.86 -0.25
N SER A 149 6.68 6.57 -0.61
CA SER A 149 6.02 6.12 -1.84
C SER A 149 4.54 6.51 -1.84
N SER A 150 3.83 6.24 -0.76
CA SER A 150 2.40 6.56 -0.62
C SER A 150 2.14 8.08 -0.64
N VAL A 151 3.00 8.89 0.00
CA VAL A 151 2.92 10.36 -0.07
C VAL A 151 3.18 10.87 -1.49
N SER A 152 4.14 10.29 -2.22
CA SER A 152 4.40 10.62 -3.62
C SER A 152 3.19 10.27 -4.50
N GLN A 153 2.59 9.10 -4.31
CA GLN A 153 1.39 8.67 -5.04
C GLN A 153 0.18 9.56 -4.71
N LEU A 154 -0.03 9.90 -3.43
CA LEU A 154 -1.07 10.85 -2.99
C LEU A 154 -0.88 12.23 -3.64
N SER A 155 0.37 12.65 -3.86
CA SER A 155 0.71 13.89 -4.57
C SER A 155 0.51 13.81 -6.09
N GLY A 156 0.12 12.64 -6.62
CA GLY A 156 -0.25 12.43 -8.02
C GLY A 156 0.86 11.90 -8.91
N SER A 157 1.96 11.37 -8.38
CA SER A 157 3.08 10.87 -9.21
C SER A 157 2.64 9.77 -10.17
N VAL A 158 1.89 8.77 -9.72
CA VAL A 158 1.31 7.69 -10.55
C VAL A 158 0.27 8.28 -11.52
N SER A 159 -0.67 9.06 -11.01
CA SER A 159 -1.73 9.70 -11.80
C SER A 159 -1.19 10.49 -12.99
N ASN A 160 -0.16 11.30 -12.76
CA ASN A 160 0.45 12.13 -13.81
C ASN A 160 1.09 11.28 -14.91
N LYS A 161 1.82 10.22 -14.54
CA LYS A 161 2.42 9.28 -15.50
C LYS A 161 1.38 8.54 -16.32
N ILE A 162 0.31 8.07 -15.69
CA ILE A 162 -0.80 7.40 -16.38
C ILE A 162 -1.51 8.38 -17.34
N LYS A 163 -1.79 9.61 -16.91
CA LYS A 163 -2.40 10.65 -17.77
C LYS A 163 -1.52 11.03 -18.95
N GLU A 164 -0.21 11.11 -18.75
CA GLU A 164 0.75 11.37 -19.83
C GLU A 164 0.70 10.26 -20.89
N LEU A 165 0.78 8.99 -20.46
CA LEU A 165 0.73 7.83 -21.36
C LEU A 165 -0.62 7.74 -22.10
N ARG A 166 -1.73 7.94 -21.37
CA ARG A 166 -3.08 8.01 -21.96
C ARG A 166 -3.21 9.10 -23.01
N SER A 167 -2.66 10.29 -22.74
CA SER A 167 -2.70 11.40 -23.69
C SER A 167 -1.97 11.06 -24.99
N GLN A 168 -0.84 10.36 -24.91
CA GLN A 168 -0.09 9.91 -26.09
C GLN A 168 -0.89 8.88 -26.90
N ILE A 169 -1.51 7.90 -26.23
CA ILE A 169 -2.36 6.89 -26.88
C ILE A 169 -3.58 7.55 -27.52
N LEU A 170 -4.27 8.42 -26.80
CA LEU A 170 -5.45 9.14 -27.29
C LEU A 170 -5.16 9.96 -28.54
N TYR A 171 -3.97 10.58 -28.61
CA TYR A 171 -3.53 11.31 -29.80
C TYR A 171 -3.46 10.40 -31.03
N GLN A 172 -2.94 9.18 -30.90
CA GLN A 172 -2.86 8.22 -32.00
C GLN A 172 -4.25 7.73 -32.42
N ILE A 173 -5.13 7.43 -31.46
CA ILE A 173 -6.52 7.06 -31.73
C ILE A 173 -7.23 8.17 -32.50
N ALA A 174 -7.18 9.41 -31.98
CA ALA A 174 -7.84 10.55 -32.59
C ALA A 174 -7.32 10.82 -34.02
N PHE A 175 -6.02 10.61 -34.28
CA PHE A 175 -5.45 10.76 -35.60
C PHE A 175 -5.99 9.72 -36.58
N ILE A 176 -6.01 8.43 -36.17
CA ILE A 176 -6.53 7.31 -37.00
C ILE A 176 -8.01 7.56 -37.30
N GLU A 177 -8.83 7.83 -36.28
CA GLU A 177 -10.28 8.06 -36.46
C GLU A 177 -10.55 9.25 -37.38
N SER A 178 -9.80 10.35 -37.21
CA SER A 178 -9.93 11.52 -38.07
C SER A 178 -9.56 11.23 -39.54
N ALA A 179 -8.54 10.38 -39.77
CA ALA A 179 -8.12 10.01 -41.12
C ALA A 179 -9.10 9.03 -41.77
N LEU A 180 -9.74 8.14 -40.98
CA LEU A 180 -10.79 7.26 -41.48
C LEU A 180 -12.06 8.00 -41.84
N ASP A 181 -12.40 9.06 -41.06
CA ASP A 181 -13.57 9.91 -41.31
C ASP A 181 -13.39 10.86 -42.50
N ASP A 182 -12.18 11.37 -42.71
CA ASP A 182 -11.89 12.34 -43.79
C ASP A 182 -10.62 11.96 -44.59
N PRO A 183 -10.67 10.86 -45.36
CA PRO A 183 -9.51 10.30 -46.07
C PRO A 183 -9.06 11.20 -47.25
N GLU A 184 -9.88 12.19 -47.66
CA GLU A 184 -9.51 13.13 -48.74
C GLU A 184 -8.51 14.19 -48.24
N HIS A 185 -8.52 14.50 -46.93
CA HIS A 185 -7.70 15.56 -46.35
C HIS A 185 -6.61 15.04 -45.42
N ILE A 186 -6.79 13.85 -44.82
CA ILE A 186 -5.85 13.22 -43.89
C ILE A 186 -5.43 11.87 -44.44
N SER A 187 -4.16 11.73 -44.86
CA SER A 187 -3.63 10.46 -45.36
C SER A 187 -2.99 9.63 -44.28
N LEU A 188 -3.25 8.32 -44.30
CA LEU A 188 -2.56 7.30 -43.49
C LEU A 188 -1.33 6.69 -44.20
N ASP A 189 -0.95 7.20 -45.39
CA ASP A 189 0.21 6.69 -46.09
C ASP A 189 1.50 6.86 -45.27
N GLY A 190 2.14 5.71 -44.95
CA GLY A 190 3.35 5.67 -44.13
C GLY A 190 3.12 5.90 -42.62
N TYR A 191 1.86 6.00 -42.20
CA TYR A 191 1.52 6.21 -40.79
C TYR A 191 2.00 5.07 -39.88
N GLY A 192 1.98 3.82 -40.35
CA GLY A 192 2.50 2.68 -39.60
C GLY A 192 3.94 2.89 -39.07
N SER A 193 4.82 3.52 -39.86
CA SER A 193 6.19 3.85 -39.42
C SER A 193 6.18 4.93 -38.34
N GLN A 194 5.35 5.96 -38.48
CA GLN A 194 5.22 7.02 -37.47
C GLN A 194 4.62 6.48 -36.17
N LEU A 195 3.63 5.60 -36.25
CA LEU A 195 3.04 4.94 -35.11
C LEU A 195 4.07 4.06 -34.37
N MET A 196 4.91 3.32 -35.10
CA MET A 196 6.00 2.54 -34.50
C MET A 196 6.98 3.39 -33.70
N ASP A 197 7.36 4.56 -34.22
CA ASP A 197 8.23 5.51 -33.54
C ASP A 197 7.55 6.07 -32.27
N ALA A 198 6.23 6.28 -32.30
CA ALA A 198 5.45 6.73 -31.16
C ALA A 198 5.21 5.62 -30.12
N LEU A 199 5.03 4.36 -30.54
CA LEU A 199 4.78 3.22 -29.64
C LEU A 199 6.00 2.85 -28.82
N ALA A 200 7.22 2.96 -29.39
CA ALA A 200 8.44 2.54 -28.71
C ALA A 200 8.60 3.19 -27.32
N PRO A 201 8.53 4.51 -27.13
CA PRO A 201 8.61 5.13 -25.81
C PRO A 201 7.42 4.78 -24.90
N MET A 202 6.20 4.55 -25.43
CA MET A 202 5.04 4.16 -24.64
C MET A 202 5.24 2.75 -24.04
N ILE A 203 5.71 1.80 -24.86
CA ILE A 203 6.03 0.44 -24.44
C ILE A 203 7.14 0.44 -23.38
N ASP A 204 8.19 1.25 -23.59
CA ASP A 204 9.30 1.35 -22.64
C ASP A 204 8.86 1.94 -21.29
N GLU A 205 7.99 2.95 -21.30
CA GLU A 205 7.46 3.55 -20.07
C GLU A 205 6.53 2.56 -19.33
N ALA A 206 5.63 1.87 -20.05
CA ALA A 206 4.78 0.83 -19.45
C ALA A 206 5.62 -0.29 -18.80
N ARG A 207 6.71 -0.73 -19.47
CA ARG A 207 7.63 -1.71 -18.90
C ARG A 207 8.35 -1.21 -17.66
N LYS A 208 8.81 0.03 -17.63
CA LYS A 208 9.45 0.63 -16.46
C LYS A 208 8.51 0.68 -15.27
N LEU A 209 7.26 1.08 -15.49
CA LEU A 209 6.23 1.08 -14.45
C LEU A 209 5.95 -0.33 -13.94
N LEU A 210 5.88 -1.33 -14.82
CA LEU A 210 5.71 -2.74 -14.43
C LEU A 210 6.89 -3.29 -13.64
N LEU A 211 8.13 -2.99 -14.04
CA LEU A 211 9.32 -3.40 -13.28
C LEU A 211 9.33 -2.79 -11.88
N SER A 212 8.82 -1.56 -11.72
CA SER A 212 8.70 -0.94 -10.41
C SER A 212 7.63 -1.57 -9.52
N ALA A 213 6.70 -2.37 -10.08
CA ALA A 213 5.59 -2.94 -9.33
C ALA A 213 6.04 -4.04 -8.34
N ASP A 214 7.01 -4.85 -8.72
CA ASP A 214 7.53 -5.88 -7.82
C ASP A 214 8.29 -5.25 -6.65
N ASP A 215 9.15 -4.26 -6.91
CA ASP A 215 9.86 -3.49 -5.88
C ASP A 215 8.85 -2.74 -4.99
N GLY A 216 7.84 -2.11 -5.58
CA GLY A 216 6.77 -1.37 -4.88
C GLY A 216 5.95 -2.26 -3.94
N ARG A 217 5.64 -3.49 -4.35
CA ARG A 217 4.94 -4.46 -3.48
C ARG A 217 5.77 -4.78 -2.23
N PHE A 218 7.05 -5.08 -2.40
CA PHE A 218 7.92 -5.37 -1.26
C PHE A 218 8.14 -4.16 -0.35
N MET A 219 8.14 -2.94 -0.90
CA MET A 219 8.19 -1.71 -0.13
C MET A 219 6.93 -1.50 0.72
N SER A 220 5.74 -1.75 0.15
CA SER A 220 4.44 -1.52 0.77
C SER A 220 4.06 -2.62 1.77
N GLU A 221 4.06 -3.87 1.29
CA GLU A 221 3.60 -5.03 2.05
C GLU A 221 4.69 -5.68 2.91
N GLY A 222 5.96 -5.41 2.58
CA GLY A 222 7.11 -6.13 3.13
C GLY A 222 7.34 -7.48 2.45
N VAL A 223 8.45 -8.13 2.82
CA VAL A 223 8.87 -9.43 2.27
C VAL A 223 8.38 -10.53 3.19
N LYS A 224 7.44 -11.34 2.72
CA LYS A 224 6.93 -12.51 3.45
C LYS A 224 8.06 -13.54 3.61
N THR A 225 8.55 -13.68 4.83
CA THR A 225 9.78 -14.41 5.13
C THR A 225 9.50 -15.61 6.02
N VAL A 226 10.12 -16.73 5.70
CA VAL A 226 10.09 -17.94 6.56
C VAL A 226 11.50 -18.34 6.93
N ILE A 227 11.72 -18.64 8.23
CA ILE A 227 13.01 -19.11 8.73
C ILE A 227 12.95 -20.63 8.89
N LEU A 228 13.69 -21.33 8.05
CA LEU A 228 13.86 -22.79 8.11
C LEU A 228 15.17 -23.18 8.81
N GLY A 229 15.24 -24.38 9.31
CA GLY A 229 16.44 -24.95 9.89
C GLY A 229 16.10 -25.98 10.97
N LYS A 230 17.05 -26.86 11.24
CA LYS A 230 16.89 -27.90 12.28
C LYS A 230 16.73 -27.31 13.67
N PRO A 231 16.26 -28.11 14.64
CA PRO A 231 16.29 -27.77 16.05
C PRO A 231 17.71 -27.39 16.48
N ASN A 232 17.81 -26.37 17.33
CA ASN A 232 19.09 -25.85 17.83
C ASN A 232 20.09 -25.32 16.79
N ALA A 233 19.67 -25.12 15.55
CA ALA A 233 20.49 -24.43 14.52
C ALA A 233 20.70 -22.92 14.82
N GLY A 234 19.95 -22.38 15.79
CA GLY A 234 20.07 -20.98 16.21
C GLY A 234 19.00 -20.06 15.65
N LYS A 235 17.88 -20.59 15.15
CA LYS A 235 16.75 -19.78 14.62
C LYS A 235 16.23 -18.77 15.64
N SER A 236 15.95 -19.20 16.88
CA SER A 236 15.46 -18.29 17.95
C SER A 236 16.49 -17.23 18.33
N SER A 237 17.79 -17.59 18.33
CA SER A 237 18.86 -16.62 18.58
C SER A 237 18.96 -15.61 17.45
N LEU A 238 18.84 -16.04 16.19
CA LEU A 238 18.79 -15.16 15.02
C LEU A 238 17.59 -14.21 15.12
N MET A 239 16.40 -14.74 15.42
CA MET A 239 15.19 -13.92 15.61
C MET A 239 15.38 -12.85 16.68
N ASN A 240 15.96 -13.21 17.83
CA ASN A 240 16.22 -12.25 18.91
C ASN A 240 17.20 -11.14 18.49
N VAL A 241 18.20 -11.47 17.68
CA VAL A 241 19.14 -10.48 17.14
C VAL A 241 18.45 -9.56 16.12
N LEU A 242 17.59 -10.12 15.27
CA LEU A 242 16.83 -9.35 14.27
C LEU A 242 15.74 -8.48 14.93
N LEU A 243 15.19 -8.91 16.08
CA LEU A 243 14.18 -8.17 16.86
C LEU A 243 14.79 -7.19 17.88
N GLY A 244 16.12 -7.08 18.01
CA GLY A 244 16.81 -6.23 19.00
C GLY A 244 16.24 -4.84 19.15
N GLU A 245 16.31 -4.26 20.38
CA GLU A 245 15.55 -3.08 20.86
C GLU A 245 15.58 -1.82 19.96
N GLU A 246 16.57 -1.68 19.08
CA GLU A 246 16.67 -0.55 18.14
C GLU A 246 16.12 -0.87 16.73
N ARG A 247 15.76 -2.12 16.44
CA ARG A 247 15.44 -2.60 15.08
C ARG A 247 13.97 -3.01 14.89
N ALA A 248 13.22 -3.24 15.96
CA ALA A 248 11.82 -3.66 15.87
C ALA A 248 10.87 -2.59 16.37
N ILE A 249 10.03 -2.04 15.49
CA ILE A 249 8.83 -1.32 15.88
C ILE A 249 7.71 -2.35 15.94
N VAL A 250 7.45 -2.92 17.11
CA VAL A 250 6.27 -3.77 17.34
C VAL A 250 5.05 -2.86 17.35
N THR A 251 4.37 -2.72 16.23
CA THR A 251 3.04 -2.12 16.21
C THR A 251 2.02 -3.21 16.53
N GLU A 252 1.43 -3.16 17.73
CA GLU A 252 0.18 -3.86 18.00
C GLU A 252 -0.91 -3.23 17.11
N VAL A 253 -1.12 -3.75 15.92
CA VAL A 253 -2.30 -3.42 15.12
C VAL A 253 -3.48 -4.13 15.77
N ALA A 254 -4.25 -3.40 16.58
CA ALA A 254 -5.47 -3.88 17.18
C ALA A 254 -6.48 -4.24 16.07
N GLY A 255 -6.63 -5.55 15.78
CA GLY A 255 -7.64 -6.02 14.83
C GLY A 255 -7.31 -7.32 14.11
N THR A 256 -6.05 -7.77 14.07
CA THR A 256 -5.65 -9.04 13.42
C THR A 256 -5.46 -10.14 14.44
N THR A 257 -6.50 -10.50 15.16
CA THR A 257 -6.49 -11.66 16.04
C THR A 257 -7.04 -12.87 15.28
N ARG A 258 -6.18 -13.87 15.05
CA ARG A 258 -6.49 -15.26 15.43
C ARG A 258 -5.71 -16.38 14.75
N ASP A 259 -4.96 -16.27 13.65
CA ASP A 259 -4.48 -17.51 13.02
C ASP A 259 -2.99 -17.66 12.70
N THR A 260 -2.16 -16.60 12.69
CA THR A 260 -0.70 -16.73 12.53
C THR A 260 0.02 -15.64 13.34
N LEU A 261 1.00 -16.05 14.16
CA LEU A 261 1.91 -15.11 14.82
C LEU A 261 2.92 -14.63 13.75
N GLU A 262 2.64 -13.48 13.16
CA GLU A 262 3.58 -12.79 12.26
C GLU A 262 4.38 -11.77 13.07
N GLU A 263 5.68 -11.77 12.90
CA GLU A 263 6.57 -10.76 13.49
C GLU A 263 7.13 -9.87 12.38
N HIS A 264 7.02 -8.55 12.56
CA HIS A 264 7.55 -7.58 11.63
C HIS A 264 8.95 -7.13 12.06
N ILE A 265 9.93 -7.35 11.20
CA ILE A 265 11.34 -7.00 11.42
C ILE A 265 11.74 -5.94 10.40
N TYR A 266 12.36 -4.86 10.85
CA TYR A 266 12.85 -3.80 9.98
C TYR A 266 14.37 -3.87 9.87
N LEU A 267 14.87 -4.12 8.64
CA LEU A 267 16.29 -4.17 8.33
C LEU A 267 16.63 -3.08 7.32
N GLN A 268 17.26 -1.98 7.76
CA GLN A 268 17.67 -0.85 6.90
C GLN A 268 16.58 -0.36 5.93
N GLY A 269 15.35 -0.27 6.41
CA GLY A 269 14.20 0.20 5.62
C GLY A 269 13.41 -0.91 4.91
N ILE A 270 13.86 -2.16 4.96
CA ILE A 270 13.13 -3.32 4.44
C ILE A 270 12.30 -3.93 5.56
N SER A 271 11.00 -4.13 5.31
CA SER A 271 10.12 -4.87 6.21
C SER A 271 10.14 -6.35 5.86
N LEU A 272 10.51 -7.19 6.84
CA LEU A 272 10.37 -8.65 6.75
C LEU A 272 9.18 -9.08 7.61
N ASN A 273 8.19 -9.72 7.00
CA ASN A 273 7.04 -10.30 7.69
C ASN A 273 7.35 -11.76 7.96
N VAL A 274 7.87 -12.07 9.14
CA VAL A 274 8.28 -13.43 9.49
C VAL A 274 7.07 -14.23 9.94
N VAL A 275 6.74 -15.27 9.19
CA VAL A 275 5.58 -16.14 9.40
C VAL A 275 5.98 -17.37 10.21
N ASP A 276 5.07 -17.83 11.09
CA ASP A 276 5.20 -19.07 11.90
C ASP A 276 6.32 -19.04 12.95
N THR A 277 6.35 -17.96 13.73
CA THR A 277 7.29 -17.83 14.87
C THR A 277 6.98 -18.78 16.05
N ALA A 278 5.79 -19.37 16.10
CA ALA A 278 5.38 -20.29 17.17
C ALA A 278 6.25 -21.56 17.25
N GLY A 279 6.67 -22.10 16.11
CA GLY A 279 7.61 -23.24 16.05
C GLY A 279 9.06 -22.89 16.43
N ILE A 280 9.39 -21.59 16.51
CA ILE A 280 10.73 -21.10 16.82
C ILE A 280 10.89 -20.87 18.35
N ARG A 281 9.79 -20.62 19.06
CA ARG A 281 9.79 -20.29 20.52
C ARG A 281 9.59 -21.48 21.44
N ASP A 282 8.96 -22.60 20.99
CA ASP A 282 8.68 -23.78 21.82
C ASP A 282 9.80 -24.80 21.75
N THR A 283 10.42 -25.06 22.91
CA THR A 283 11.55 -25.98 23.09
C THR A 283 11.12 -27.33 23.74
N GLY A 284 10.17 -28.06 23.14
CA GLY A 284 9.69 -29.34 23.64
C GLY A 284 9.71 -30.47 22.63
N ASP A 285 10.41 -31.57 22.93
CA ASP A 285 10.77 -32.69 22.04
C ASP A 285 9.65 -33.39 21.21
N VAL A 286 8.38 -33.15 21.47
CA VAL A 286 7.25 -33.83 20.78
C VAL A 286 6.60 -32.93 19.69
N VAL A 287 6.90 -31.63 19.69
CA VAL A 287 6.31 -30.63 18.80
C VAL A 287 7.16 -30.45 17.54
N GLU A 288 8.38 -30.99 17.49
CA GLU A 288 9.39 -30.68 16.47
C GLU A 288 9.02 -31.14 15.05
N LYS A 289 8.48 -32.34 14.86
CA LYS A 289 8.06 -32.81 13.52
C LYS A 289 6.87 -31.99 12.95
N ILE A 290 5.95 -31.61 13.81
CA ILE A 290 4.78 -30.79 13.45
C ILE A 290 5.23 -29.37 13.08
N GLY A 291 6.28 -28.84 13.74
CA GLY A 291 6.86 -27.53 13.45
C GLY A 291 7.55 -27.45 12.08
N VAL A 292 8.32 -28.49 11.70
CA VAL A 292 8.98 -28.55 10.39
C VAL A 292 7.97 -28.63 9.25
N ASP A 293 6.94 -29.46 9.37
CA ASP A 293 5.88 -29.57 8.34
C ASP A 293 5.08 -28.28 8.16
N ARG A 294 4.82 -27.55 9.26
CA ARG A 294 4.18 -26.22 9.19
C ARG A 294 5.08 -25.18 8.55
N ALA A 295 6.36 -25.13 8.93
CA ALA A 295 7.33 -24.21 8.36
C ALA A 295 7.55 -24.47 6.86
N LEU A 296 7.61 -25.74 6.41
CA LEU A 296 7.66 -26.11 5.01
C LEU A 296 6.38 -25.72 4.25
N LYS A 297 5.23 -25.78 4.92
CA LYS A 297 3.95 -25.34 4.33
C LYS A 297 3.93 -23.81 4.12
N ALA A 298 4.33 -23.05 5.16
CA ALA A 298 4.45 -21.61 5.08
C ALA A 298 5.50 -21.15 4.05
N ALA A 299 6.59 -21.92 3.92
CA ALA A 299 7.66 -21.63 2.95
C ALA A 299 7.25 -21.84 1.47
N ARG A 300 6.09 -22.46 1.18
CA ARG A 300 5.56 -22.56 -0.18
C ARG A 300 5.10 -21.21 -0.71
N ASP A 301 4.52 -20.39 0.18
CA ASP A 301 3.91 -19.10 -0.13
C ASP A 301 4.78 -17.91 0.33
N ALA A 302 6.02 -18.18 0.76
CA ALA A 302 6.98 -17.16 1.18
C ALA A 302 7.69 -16.53 -0.01
N ASP A 303 7.93 -15.21 0.08
CA ASP A 303 8.76 -14.47 -0.88
C ASP A 303 10.25 -14.75 -0.65
N LEU A 304 10.64 -14.97 0.62
CA LEU A 304 12.02 -15.27 1.05
C LEU A 304 12.05 -16.44 2.01
N ILE A 305 12.99 -17.33 1.80
CA ILE A 305 13.35 -18.37 2.76
C ILE A 305 14.73 -18.02 3.35
N ILE A 306 14.83 -17.97 4.66
CA ILE A 306 16.11 -17.91 5.37
C ILE A 306 16.37 -19.29 5.97
N TYR A 307 17.31 -20.03 5.38
CA TYR A 307 17.68 -21.36 5.88
C TYR A 307 18.89 -21.27 6.81
N VAL A 308 18.72 -21.64 8.07
CA VAL A 308 19.75 -21.57 9.13
C VAL A 308 20.35 -22.95 9.32
N VAL A 309 21.65 -23.08 9.05
CA VAL A 309 22.47 -24.31 9.20
C VAL A 309 23.40 -24.14 10.39
N ASP A 310 23.51 -25.17 11.24
CA ASP A 310 24.51 -25.24 12.31
C ASP A 310 25.87 -25.65 11.75
N GLY A 311 26.78 -24.69 11.58
CA GLY A 311 28.11 -24.93 11.02
C GLY A 311 29.04 -25.79 11.90
N SER A 312 28.73 -25.94 13.19
CA SER A 312 29.51 -26.72 14.14
C SER A 312 29.21 -28.23 14.10
N ARG A 313 28.39 -28.68 13.17
CA ARG A 313 27.98 -30.09 13.03
C ARG A 313 27.99 -30.54 11.56
N PRO A 314 28.25 -31.80 11.26
CA PRO A 314 28.15 -32.33 9.93
C PRO A 314 26.68 -32.30 9.44
N LEU A 315 26.51 -32.16 8.12
CA LEU A 315 25.20 -32.20 7.45
C LEU A 315 24.66 -33.64 7.53
N ASP A 316 23.34 -33.76 7.78
CA ASP A 316 22.63 -35.03 7.78
C ASP A 316 21.50 -35.06 6.70
N GLU A 317 20.68 -36.11 6.76
CA GLU A 317 19.60 -36.34 5.79
C GLU A 317 18.52 -35.26 5.86
N SER A 318 18.21 -34.73 7.05
CA SER A 318 17.24 -33.64 7.23
C SER A 318 17.74 -32.32 6.58
N ASP A 319 19.04 -32.03 6.62
CA ASP A 319 19.60 -30.88 5.90
C ASP A 319 19.44 -31.04 4.39
N ARG A 320 19.65 -32.24 3.87
CA ARG A 320 19.49 -32.55 2.42
C ARG A 320 18.04 -32.39 1.99
N GLU A 321 17.07 -32.86 2.78
CA GLU A 321 15.63 -32.68 2.50
C GLU A 321 15.26 -31.19 2.43
N ILE A 322 15.76 -30.36 3.35
CA ILE A 322 15.52 -28.92 3.34
C ILE A 322 16.20 -28.28 2.12
N MET A 323 17.43 -28.66 1.80
CA MET A 323 18.16 -28.14 0.62
C MET A 323 17.44 -28.49 -0.69
N ASP A 324 16.90 -29.70 -0.82
CA ASP A 324 16.09 -30.08 -1.99
C ASP A 324 14.78 -29.28 -2.06
N PHE A 325 14.15 -29.00 -0.95
CA PHE A 325 12.92 -28.19 -0.89
C PHE A 325 13.15 -26.73 -1.30
N ILE A 326 14.27 -26.09 -0.88
CA ILE A 326 14.56 -24.68 -1.18
C ILE A 326 15.09 -24.48 -2.61
N ARG A 327 15.45 -25.53 -3.32
CA ARG A 327 16.02 -25.46 -4.69
C ARG A 327 15.05 -24.75 -5.65
N GLY A 328 15.55 -23.70 -6.33
CA GLY A 328 14.75 -22.88 -7.25
C GLY A 328 13.83 -21.85 -6.59
N ARG A 329 13.91 -21.68 -5.27
CA ARG A 329 13.18 -20.63 -4.50
C ARG A 329 14.13 -19.49 -4.12
N LYS A 330 13.61 -18.30 -3.92
CA LYS A 330 14.41 -17.19 -3.38
C LYS A 330 14.82 -17.53 -1.93
N THR A 331 16.09 -17.89 -1.75
CA THR A 331 16.62 -18.38 -0.48
C THR A 331 17.97 -17.79 -0.16
N ILE A 332 18.19 -17.42 1.09
CA ILE A 332 19.49 -17.10 1.67
C ILE A 332 19.81 -18.18 2.70
N VAL A 333 20.99 -18.78 2.61
CA VAL A 333 21.45 -19.78 3.57
C VAL A 333 22.40 -19.13 4.57
N LEU A 334 22.11 -19.26 5.85
CA LEU A 334 22.94 -18.76 6.93
C LEU A 334 23.71 -19.92 7.57
N LEU A 335 25.03 -19.89 7.45
CA LEU A 335 25.91 -20.81 8.16
C LEU A 335 26.17 -20.23 9.56
N ASN A 336 25.32 -20.63 10.51
CA ASN A 336 25.33 -20.09 11.87
C ASN A 336 26.38 -20.78 12.75
N LYS A 337 26.71 -20.13 13.86
CA LYS A 337 27.73 -20.50 14.82
C LYS A 337 29.14 -20.41 14.23
N SER A 338 29.38 -19.39 13.38
CA SER A 338 30.70 -19.14 12.79
C SER A 338 31.79 -18.76 13.82
N ASP A 339 31.38 -18.52 15.05
CA ASP A 339 32.26 -18.33 16.23
C ASP A 339 32.85 -19.64 16.76
N LEU A 340 32.41 -20.81 16.28
CA LEU A 340 32.89 -22.14 16.64
C LEU A 340 33.73 -22.76 15.51
N ASP A 341 34.39 -23.88 15.79
CA ASP A 341 35.05 -24.68 14.76
C ASP A 341 33.99 -25.24 13.79
N LEU A 342 34.13 -24.88 12.50
CA LEU A 342 33.19 -25.28 11.47
C LEU A 342 33.50 -26.68 10.92
N GLU A 343 32.49 -27.56 10.92
CA GLU A 343 32.55 -28.88 10.28
C GLU A 343 32.11 -28.81 8.78
N VAL A 344 31.46 -27.72 8.38
CA VAL A 344 30.99 -27.49 7.01
C VAL A 344 31.53 -26.16 6.49
N GLY A 345 32.13 -26.17 5.31
CA GLY A 345 32.63 -24.97 4.64
C GLY A 345 31.55 -24.19 3.92
N THR A 346 31.71 -22.88 3.84
CA THR A 346 30.77 -21.98 3.11
C THR A 346 30.67 -22.37 1.64
N GLU A 347 31.80 -22.59 0.95
CA GLU A 347 31.86 -22.94 -0.47
C GLU A 347 31.24 -24.33 -0.75
N GLU A 348 31.47 -25.29 0.14
CA GLU A 348 30.87 -26.62 0.05
C GLU A 348 29.35 -26.54 0.15
N LEU A 349 28.84 -25.78 1.09
CA LEU A 349 27.40 -25.61 1.29
C LEU A 349 26.75 -24.85 0.12
N GLU A 350 27.42 -23.82 -0.45
CA GLU A 350 26.94 -23.14 -1.66
C GLU A 350 26.81 -24.11 -2.86
N GLN A 351 27.80 -25.00 -3.05
CA GLN A 351 27.74 -25.99 -4.12
C GLN A 351 26.61 -27.02 -3.92
N LEU A 352 26.33 -27.41 -2.68
CA LEU A 352 25.28 -28.39 -2.36
C LEU A 352 23.88 -27.80 -2.52
N CYS A 353 23.64 -26.59 -2.01
CA CYS A 353 22.32 -25.97 -2.00
C CYS A 353 22.02 -25.11 -3.22
N GLY A 354 23.04 -24.62 -3.95
CA GLY A 354 22.89 -23.73 -5.10
C GLY A 354 22.43 -22.30 -4.75
N HIS A 355 22.61 -21.89 -3.50
CA HIS A 355 22.19 -20.58 -2.99
C HIS A 355 23.37 -19.87 -2.33
N LYS A 356 23.26 -18.53 -2.19
CA LYS A 356 24.24 -17.73 -1.44
C LYS A 356 24.27 -18.16 0.01
N VAL A 357 25.47 -18.44 0.51
CA VAL A 357 25.72 -18.80 1.93
C VAL A 357 26.41 -17.64 2.63
N ILE A 358 25.87 -17.22 3.77
CA ILE A 358 26.42 -16.15 4.60
C ILE A 358 26.83 -16.73 5.94
N PRO A 359 28.11 -16.66 6.32
CA PRO A 359 28.55 -17.05 7.66
C PRO A 359 28.05 -16.02 8.67
N VAL A 360 27.38 -16.51 9.73
CA VAL A 360 26.83 -15.67 10.80
C VAL A 360 27.12 -16.28 12.17
N SER A 361 27.26 -15.43 13.17
CA SER A 361 27.15 -15.83 14.57
C SER A 361 26.01 -15.03 15.22
N ALA A 362 24.89 -15.69 15.39
CA ALA A 362 23.75 -15.08 16.09
C ALA A 362 24.09 -14.74 17.55
N LYS A 363 25.06 -15.42 18.16
CA LYS A 363 25.52 -15.16 19.52
C LYS A 363 26.38 -13.90 19.63
N GLU A 364 27.25 -13.69 18.67
CA GLU A 364 28.20 -12.55 18.62
C GLU A 364 27.69 -11.42 17.71
N GLU A 365 26.46 -11.53 17.18
CA GLU A 365 25.80 -10.58 16.27
C GLU A 365 26.61 -10.28 14.97
N GLN A 366 27.41 -11.24 14.52
CA GLN A 366 28.25 -11.10 13.33
C GLN A 366 27.54 -11.60 12.06
N GLY A 367 27.80 -10.93 10.91
CA GLY A 367 27.27 -11.33 9.60
C GLY A 367 25.87 -10.82 9.30
N ILE A 368 25.20 -10.12 10.20
CA ILE A 368 23.84 -9.60 10.02
C ILE A 368 23.80 -8.53 8.92
N GLU A 369 24.82 -7.67 8.85
CA GLU A 369 24.93 -6.65 7.79
C GLU A 369 25.02 -7.27 6.38
N LEU A 370 25.69 -8.42 6.25
CA LEU A 370 25.77 -9.14 4.97
C LEU A 370 24.41 -9.75 4.59
N LEU A 371 23.63 -10.23 5.55
CA LEU A 371 22.27 -10.70 5.36
C LEU A 371 21.40 -9.54 4.84
N GLU A 372 21.47 -8.38 5.48
CA GLU A 372 20.72 -7.18 5.07
C GLU A 372 21.04 -6.77 3.62
N GLN A 373 22.33 -6.73 3.27
CA GLN A 373 22.78 -6.42 1.92
C GLN A 373 22.28 -7.43 0.87
N GLU A 374 22.29 -8.72 1.19
CA GLU A 374 21.84 -9.75 0.26
C GLU A 374 20.32 -9.74 0.10
N ILE A 375 19.56 -9.46 1.17
CA ILE A 375 18.10 -9.25 1.07
C ILE A 375 17.81 -8.06 0.15
N LYS A 376 18.51 -6.93 0.37
CA LYS A 376 18.36 -5.75 -0.47
C LYS A 376 18.62 -6.04 -1.95
N LYS A 377 19.65 -6.79 -2.25
CA LYS A 377 20.01 -7.18 -3.64
C LYS A 377 18.99 -8.12 -4.28
N LEU A 378 18.37 -9.00 -3.50
CA LEU A 378 17.38 -9.96 -4.01
C LEU A 378 16.02 -9.34 -4.33
N PHE A 379 15.63 -8.29 -3.62
CA PHE A 379 14.29 -7.72 -3.69
C PHE A 379 14.22 -6.30 -4.26
N TYR A 380 15.37 -5.63 -4.45
CA TYR A 380 15.40 -4.28 -4.99
C TYR A 380 16.41 -4.20 -6.13
N HIS A 381 15.92 -3.93 -7.35
CA HIS A 381 16.70 -3.94 -8.59
C HIS A 381 17.49 -2.66 -8.87
N GLY A 382 17.68 -1.78 -7.87
CA GLY A 382 18.43 -0.53 -8.01
C GLY A 382 18.92 0.00 -6.68
N ASP A 383 19.69 1.08 -6.73
CA ASP A 383 19.92 1.89 -5.53
C ASP A 383 18.54 2.39 -5.07
N LEU A 384 18.19 2.11 -3.80
CA LEU A 384 17.03 2.72 -3.14
C LEU A 384 17.29 4.23 -2.98
N SER A 385 17.52 4.91 -4.10
CA SER A 385 17.64 6.35 -4.15
C SER A 385 16.27 6.91 -4.47
N PHE A 386 15.77 7.81 -3.63
CA PHE A 386 14.52 8.54 -3.82
C PHE A 386 14.62 9.58 -4.96
N ASN A 387 15.21 9.20 -6.10
CA ASN A 387 15.32 10.05 -7.27
C ASN A 387 14.04 9.92 -8.08
N ASP A 388 13.02 10.72 -7.80
CA ASP A 388 11.79 10.94 -8.61
C ASP A 388 11.17 9.70 -9.31
N GLN A 389 11.56 8.48 -8.88
CA GLN A 389 11.07 7.24 -9.46
C GLN A 389 9.68 6.92 -8.95
N VAL A 390 8.75 6.70 -9.86
CA VAL A 390 7.38 6.28 -9.53
C VAL A 390 7.35 4.77 -9.34
N TYR A 391 6.85 4.32 -8.18
CA TYR A 391 6.64 2.92 -7.87
C TYR A 391 5.17 2.57 -7.91
N ILE A 392 4.85 1.45 -8.55
CA ILE A 392 3.51 0.87 -8.53
C ILE A 392 3.45 -0.08 -7.34
N THR A 393 2.59 0.22 -6.36
CA THR A 393 2.46 -0.56 -5.12
C THR A 393 1.22 -1.45 -5.11
N ASN A 394 0.25 -1.16 -5.97
CA ASN A 394 -1.07 -1.80 -5.98
C ASN A 394 -1.16 -2.86 -7.08
N ALA A 395 -1.66 -4.06 -6.71
CA ALA A 395 -1.83 -5.18 -7.65
C ALA A 395 -2.80 -4.87 -8.80
N ARG A 396 -3.87 -4.10 -8.54
CA ARG A 396 -4.83 -3.62 -9.56
C ARG A 396 -4.13 -2.76 -10.62
N HIS A 397 -3.24 -1.86 -10.18
CA HIS A 397 -2.45 -1.02 -11.10
C HIS A 397 -1.50 -1.86 -11.95
N LYS A 398 -0.86 -2.88 -11.33
CA LYS A 398 0.03 -3.81 -12.03
C LYS A 398 -0.72 -4.57 -13.13
N GLU A 399 -1.87 -5.17 -12.81
CA GLU A 399 -2.70 -5.90 -13.76
C GLU A 399 -3.14 -5.01 -14.94
N ALA A 400 -3.62 -3.80 -14.66
CA ALA A 400 -4.02 -2.86 -15.70
C ALA A 400 -2.84 -2.44 -16.60
N LEU A 401 -1.63 -2.28 -16.04
CA LEU A 401 -0.42 -2.00 -16.82
C LEU A 401 0.03 -3.20 -17.66
N GLU A 402 -0.11 -4.43 -17.16
CA GLU A 402 0.17 -5.64 -17.92
C GLU A 402 -0.74 -5.74 -19.15
N GLN A 403 -2.04 -5.52 -18.98
CA GLN A 403 -3.01 -5.52 -20.07
C GLN A 403 -2.79 -4.37 -21.07
N CYS A 404 -2.43 -3.17 -20.56
CA CYS A 404 -2.03 -2.05 -21.42
C CYS A 404 -0.81 -2.39 -22.26
N LEU A 405 0.24 -2.95 -21.66
CA LEU A 405 1.46 -3.34 -22.39
C LEU A 405 1.17 -4.42 -23.43
N GLU A 406 0.35 -5.42 -23.11
CA GLU A 406 -0.08 -6.44 -24.07
C GLU A 406 -0.79 -5.80 -25.26
N SER A 407 -1.74 -4.90 -25.03
CA SER A 407 -2.44 -4.17 -26.09
C SER A 407 -1.49 -3.35 -26.97
N LEU A 408 -0.55 -2.60 -26.37
CA LEU A 408 0.46 -1.85 -27.14
C LEU A 408 1.37 -2.78 -27.98
N LEU A 409 1.69 -3.97 -27.48
CA LEU A 409 2.45 -4.96 -28.24
C LEU A 409 1.62 -5.56 -29.38
N MET A 410 0.29 -5.72 -29.21
CA MET A 410 -0.61 -6.13 -30.30
C MET A 410 -0.66 -5.07 -31.39
N VAL A 411 -0.76 -3.78 -31.05
CA VAL A 411 -0.65 -2.68 -32.03
C VAL A 411 0.65 -2.79 -32.82
N LYS A 412 1.78 -2.99 -32.11
CA LYS A 412 3.08 -3.16 -32.75
C LYS A 412 3.08 -4.32 -33.75
N GLY A 413 2.56 -5.49 -33.36
CA GLY A 413 2.46 -6.67 -34.22
C GLY A 413 1.57 -6.41 -35.44
N SER A 414 0.42 -5.76 -35.27
CA SER A 414 -0.50 -5.43 -36.35
C SER A 414 0.14 -4.49 -37.39
N VAL A 415 0.97 -3.52 -36.93
CA VAL A 415 1.75 -2.66 -37.83
C VAL A 415 2.82 -3.44 -38.58
N GLU A 416 3.58 -4.32 -37.90
CA GLU A 416 4.63 -5.16 -38.50
C GLU A 416 4.05 -6.13 -39.55
N ASP A 417 2.85 -6.64 -39.31
CA ASP A 417 2.12 -7.53 -40.21
C ASP A 417 1.42 -6.81 -41.38
N GLY A 418 1.45 -5.46 -41.38
CA GLY A 418 0.81 -4.65 -42.40
C GLY A 418 -0.72 -4.76 -42.40
N MET A 419 -1.31 -4.91 -41.23
CA MET A 419 -2.76 -4.92 -41.05
C MET A 419 -3.37 -3.55 -41.38
N PRO A 420 -4.66 -3.48 -41.74
CA PRO A 420 -5.38 -2.21 -41.88
C PRO A 420 -5.40 -1.39 -40.60
N GLU A 421 -5.41 -0.08 -40.74
CA GLU A 421 -5.24 0.87 -39.63
C GLU A 421 -6.39 0.86 -38.62
N ASP A 422 -7.59 0.43 -39.01
CA ASP A 422 -8.73 0.23 -38.12
C ASP A 422 -8.46 -0.81 -37.03
N PHE A 423 -7.57 -1.80 -37.28
CA PHE A 423 -7.15 -2.74 -36.26
C PHE A 423 -6.28 -2.09 -35.19
N TYR A 424 -5.48 -1.07 -35.53
CA TYR A 424 -4.63 -0.39 -34.56
C TYR A 424 -5.46 0.39 -33.52
N SER A 425 -6.60 0.99 -33.93
CA SER A 425 -7.45 1.78 -33.05
C SER A 425 -8.11 0.92 -31.96
N ILE A 426 -8.45 -0.34 -32.26
CA ILE A 426 -9.07 -1.26 -31.31
C ILE A 426 -8.11 -1.54 -30.15
N ASP A 427 -6.87 -1.93 -30.45
CA ASP A 427 -5.89 -2.26 -29.44
C ASP A 427 -5.38 -1.03 -28.68
N LEU A 428 -5.26 0.13 -29.37
CA LEU A 428 -4.96 1.41 -28.74
C LEU A 428 -6.07 1.82 -27.77
N MET A 429 -7.35 1.64 -28.13
CA MET A 429 -8.49 1.93 -27.27
C MET A 429 -8.46 1.05 -26.02
N ASN A 430 -8.17 -0.25 -26.20
CA ASN A 430 -8.01 -1.18 -25.09
C ASN A 430 -6.90 -0.72 -24.12
N ALA A 431 -5.72 -0.36 -24.64
CA ALA A 431 -4.63 0.17 -23.84
C ALA A 431 -5.04 1.46 -23.09
N TYR A 432 -5.77 2.36 -23.74
CA TYR A 432 -6.30 3.59 -23.13
C TYR A 432 -7.27 3.33 -22.00
N GLU A 433 -8.20 2.37 -22.16
CA GLU A 433 -9.18 1.98 -21.16
C GLU A 433 -8.49 1.34 -19.94
N GLN A 434 -7.52 0.44 -20.16
CA GLN A 434 -6.78 -0.20 -19.06
C GLN A 434 -6.06 0.83 -18.17
N LEU A 435 -5.45 1.83 -18.76
CA LEU A 435 -4.86 2.93 -17.99
C LEU A 435 -5.93 3.77 -17.27
N GLY A 436 -7.14 3.89 -17.84
CA GLY A 436 -8.28 4.56 -17.22
C GLY A 436 -8.72 3.89 -15.91
N PHE A 437 -8.68 2.55 -15.84
CA PHE A 437 -8.97 1.81 -14.61
C PHE A 437 -8.05 2.20 -13.44
N ILE A 438 -6.78 2.55 -13.69
CA ILE A 438 -5.84 2.95 -12.64
C ILE A 438 -6.31 4.22 -11.94
N ILE A 439 -6.73 5.22 -12.70
CA ILE A 439 -7.14 6.54 -12.18
C ILE A 439 -8.65 6.65 -11.90
N GLY A 440 -9.42 5.61 -12.21
CA GLY A 440 -10.85 5.54 -11.88
C GLY A 440 -11.78 6.17 -12.93
N GLU A 441 -11.32 6.36 -14.19
CA GLU A 441 -12.18 6.95 -15.24
C GLU A 441 -13.14 5.93 -15.89
N SER A 442 -12.89 4.62 -15.74
CA SER A 442 -13.68 3.55 -16.38
C SER A 442 -14.00 2.42 -15.38
N VAL A 443 -14.21 2.75 -14.11
CA VAL A 443 -14.39 1.77 -13.03
C VAL A 443 -15.87 1.70 -12.64
N ASP A 444 -16.41 0.49 -12.53
CA ASP A 444 -17.77 0.25 -12.08
C ASP A 444 -17.97 0.62 -10.60
N ASP A 445 -19.17 1.05 -10.23
CA ASP A 445 -19.53 1.45 -8.87
C ASP A 445 -19.25 0.34 -7.84
N ASP A 446 -19.40 -0.93 -8.21
CA ASP A 446 -19.14 -2.07 -7.32
C ASP A 446 -17.67 -2.18 -6.94
N VAL A 447 -16.75 -1.98 -7.90
CA VAL A 447 -15.29 -1.99 -7.65
C VAL A 447 -14.89 -0.80 -6.78
N VAL A 448 -15.45 0.37 -7.05
CA VAL A 448 -15.25 1.57 -6.21
C VAL A 448 -15.68 1.29 -4.77
N ASN A 449 -16.87 0.71 -4.58
CA ASN A 449 -17.39 0.36 -3.26
C ASN A 449 -16.49 -0.64 -2.53
N GLU A 450 -15.97 -1.66 -3.21
CA GLU A 450 -15.08 -2.66 -2.62
C GLU A 450 -13.74 -2.04 -2.15
N ILE A 451 -13.17 -1.14 -2.95
CA ILE A 451 -11.93 -0.44 -2.60
C ILE A 451 -12.15 0.36 -1.30
N PHE A 452 -13.21 1.17 -1.23
CA PHE A 452 -13.46 2.03 -0.08
C PHE A 452 -13.93 1.27 1.17
N ALA A 453 -14.53 0.10 1.05
CA ALA A 453 -14.90 -0.75 2.19
C ALA A 453 -13.70 -1.20 3.04
N LYS A 454 -12.48 -1.18 2.48
CA LYS A 454 -11.22 -1.53 3.18
C LYS A 454 -10.63 -0.36 3.97
N PHE A 455 -11.21 0.83 3.87
CA PHE A 455 -10.71 2.04 4.55
C PHE A 455 -11.19 2.12 6.01
N CYS A 456 -10.47 2.91 6.81
CA CYS A 456 -10.89 3.23 8.16
C CYS A 456 -12.12 4.13 8.19
N MET A 457 -12.97 4.00 9.25
CA MET A 457 -14.04 4.97 9.53
C MET A 457 -13.43 6.36 9.81
N GLY A 458 -14.06 7.41 9.25
CA GLY A 458 -13.58 8.79 9.42
C GLY A 458 -12.59 9.28 8.35
N LYS A 459 -12.31 8.44 7.35
CA LYS A 459 -11.53 8.77 6.16
C LYS A 459 -12.32 8.54 4.88
#